data_9e7adb998f6ea4d69012f8a495fc8003
#
_entry.id   9e7adb998f6ea4d69012f8a495fc8003
#
_cell.length_a   1.000
_cell.length_b   1.000
_cell.length_c   1.000
_cell.angle_alpha   90.00
_cell.angle_beta   90.00
_cell.angle_gamma   90.00
#
_symmetry.space_group_name_H-M   'P 1'
#
loop_
_entity.id
_entity.type
_entity.pdbx_description
1 polymer ?
#
loop_
_entity_poly.entity_id
_entity_poly.type
_entity_poly.pdbx_seq_one_letter_code
_entity_poly.pdbx_strand_id
1 'polypeptide(L)'
;MIHVLAVITTKPGLRSQVLEAFHANMPAVHAEKGCVEYAPAIDTPGMGKFQTPIGPDGFMVIEKWATKEDLMAHAAAPHMAAYGAKVKDMLANRVIHVLSGA
;
A
#
# COMPACT_ATOMS: atom_id res chain seq x y z
N MET A 1 4.20 17.99 -0.35
CA MET A 1 4.20 16.55 0.04
C MET A 1 2.84 15.94 -0.27
N ILE A 2 2.85 14.82 -0.93
CA ILE A 2 1.65 14.04 -1.23
C ILE A 2 1.60 12.85 -0.29
N HIS A 3 0.44 12.58 0.28
CA HIS A 3 0.20 11.42 1.14
C HIS A 3 -0.74 10.46 0.42
N VAL A 4 -0.47 9.18 0.51
CA VAL A 4 -1.36 8.16 -0.03
C VAL A 4 -1.72 7.19 1.08
N LEU A 5 -3.01 6.91 1.22
CA LEU A 5 -3.53 5.86 2.09
C LEU A 5 -4.35 4.91 1.22
N ALA A 6 -3.86 3.70 1.06
CA ALA A 6 -4.53 2.69 0.26
C ALA A 6 -4.96 1.54 1.17
N VAL A 7 -6.27 1.27 1.19
CA VAL A 7 -6.80 0.12 1.92
C VAL A 7 -6.89 -1.05 0.95
N ILE A 8 -6.14 -2.08 1.22
CA ILE A 8 -6.07 -3.29 0.40
C ILE A 8 -6.81 -4.41 1.12
N THR A 9 -7.79 -4.99 0.46
CA THR A 9 -8.49 -6.17 0.96
C THR A 9 -8.13 -7.36 0.10
N THR A 10 -7.64 -8.41 0.72
CA THR A 10 -7.30 -9.66 0.02
C THR A 10 -8.48 -10.62 0.06
N LYS A 11 -8.44 -11.65 -0.78
CA LYS A 11 -9.31 -12.80 -0.61
C LYS A 11 -8.98 -13.48 0.72
N PRO A 12 -9.95 -14.19 1.34
CA PRO A 12 -9.73 -14.77 2.67
C PRO A 12 -8.46 -15.62 2.76
N GLY A 13 -7.66 -15.35 3.80
CA GLY A 13 -6.44 -16.09 4.10
C GLY A 13 -5.23 -15.76 3.25
N LEU A 14 -5.30 -14.79 2.31
CA LEU A 14 -4.21 -14.49 1.38
C LEU A 14 -3.38 -13.27 1.75
N ARG A 15 -3.66 -12.61 2.89
CA ARG A 15 -2.93 -11.41 3.28
C ARG A 15 -1.42 -11.64 3.40
N SER A 16 -0.99 -12.74 4.00
CA SER A 16 0.43 -13.03 4.18
C SER A 16 1.16 -13.15 2.83
N GLN A 17 0.54 -13.78 1.85
CA GLN A 17 1.13 -13.94 0.51
C GLN A 17 1.24 -12.60 -0.21
N VAL A 18 0.22 -11.75 -0.11
CA VAL A 18 0.25 -10.42 -0.71
C VAL A 18 1.31 -9.56 -0.03
N LEU A 19 1.39 -9.59 1.31
CA LEU A 19 2.41 -8.85 2.06
C LEU A 19 3.82 -9.32 1.71
N GLU A 20 4.03 -10.61 1.49
CA GLU A 20 5.34 -11.13 1.05
C GLU A 20 5.74 -10.51 -0.29
N ALA A 21 4.82 -10.49 -1.26
CA ALA A 21 5.07 -9.85 -2.56
C ALA A 21 5.30 -8.35 -2.42
N PHE A 22 4.55 -7.69 -1.54
CA PHE A 22 4.71 -6.27 -1.25
C PHE A 22 6.11 -5.98 -0.70
N HIS A 23 6.54 -6.73 0.31
CA HIS A 23 7.87 -6.56 0.91
C HIS A 23 8.99 -6.78 -0.10
N ALA A 24 8.84 -7.75 -0.99
CA ALA A 24 9.82 -8.02 -2.04
C ALA A 24 9.98 -6.84 -3.01
N ASN A 25 8.92 -6.06 -3.23
CA ASN A 25 8.95 -4.89 -4.12
C ASN A 25 9.35 -3.59 -3.43
N MET A 26 9.34 -3.53 -2.09
CA MET A 26 9.63 -2.30 -1.35
C MET A 26 10.98 -1.68 -1.69
N PRO A 27 12.09 -2.43 -1.81
CA PRO A 27 13.38 -1.82 -2.16
C PRO A 27 13.34 -1.05 -3.48
N ALA A 28 12.65 -1.58 -4.49
CA ALA A 28 12.51 -0.90 -5.78
C ALA A 28 11.70 0.41 -5.65
N VAL A 29 10.66 0.41 -4.82
CA VAL A 29 9.88 1.61 -4.56
C VAL A 29 10.70 2.64 -3.78
N HIS A 30 11.41 2.21 -2.74
CA HIS A 30 12.24 3.11 -1.93
C HIS A 30 13.36 3.77 -2.75
N ALA A 31 13.81 3.14 -3.84
CA ALA A 31 14.81 3.70 -4.73
C ALA A 31 14.24 4.72 -5.73
N GLU A 32 12.90 4.85 -5.82
CA GLU A 32 12.27 5.79 -6.73
C GLU A 32 12.47 7.23 -6.27
N LYS A 33 12.62 8.13 -7.25
CA LYS A 33 12.73 9.56 -6.98
C LYS A 33 11.51 10.06 -6.18
N GLY A 34 11.78 10.78 -5.11
CA GLY A 34 10.74 11.42 -4.31
C GLY A 34 9.99 10.51 -3.35
N CYS A 35 10.36 9.24 -3.25
CA CYS A 35 9.77 8.33 -2.26
C CYS A 35 10.26 8.71 -0.87
N VAL A 36 9.37 9.25 -0.04
CA VAL A 36 9.66 9.63 1.34
C VAL A 36 9.28 8.52 2.30
N GLU A 37 8.14 7.87 2.05
CA GLU A 37 7.65 6.75 2.85
C GLU A 37 6.87 5.81 1.96
N TYR A 38 7.02 4.50 2.16
CA TYR A 38 6.24 3.48 1.47
C TYR A 38 6.30 2.21 2.30
N ALA A 39 5.20 1.89 2.99
CA ALA A 39 5.17 0.75 3.91
C ALA A 39 3.75 0.23 4.11
N PRO A 40 3.58 -1.09 4.32
CA PRO A 40 2.30 -1.65 4.71
C PRO A 40 2.12 -1.57 6.22
N ALA A 41 0.86 -1.46 6.65
CA ALA A 41 0.49 -1.46 8.06
C ALA A 41 -0.75 -2.30 8.27
N ILE A 42 -0.84 -2.95 9.41
CA ILE A 42 -2.00 -3.75 9.82
C ILE A 42 -2.53 -3.25 11.16
N ASP A 43 -3.70 -3.72 11.55
CA ASP A 43 -4.30 -3.33 12.83
C ASP A 43 -3.34 -3.55 14.00
N THR A 44 -3.28 -2.54 14.89
CA THR A 44 -2.61 -2.69 16.18
C THR A 44 -3.56 -3.41 17.14
N PRO A 45 -3.15 -4.50 17.77
CA PRO A 45 -4.00 -5.23 18.70
C PRO A 45 -4.24 -4.42 19.98
N GLY A 46 -5.37 -4.68 20.64
CA GLY A 46 -5.64 -4.17 21.98
C GLY A 46 -6.14 -2.74 22.08
N MET A 47 -6.57 -2.12 20.97
CA MET A 47 -7.06 -0.74 20.98
C MET A 47 -8.53 -0.60 21.37
N GLY A 48 -9.28 -1.70 21.51
CA GLY A 48 -10.66 -1.69 21.95
C GLY A 48 -11.60 -0.99 20.98
N LYS A 49 -12.68 -0.40 21.54
CA LYS A 49 -13.73 0.22 20.73
C LYS A 49 -13.30 1.52 20.05
N PHE A 50 -12.19 2.09 20.46
CA PHE A 50 -11.62 3.29 19.86
C PHE A 50 -11.26 3.05 18.40
N GLN A 51 -10.87 1.84 18.07
CA GLN A 51 -10.37 1.48 16.76
C GLN A 51 -11.47 0.97 15.83
N THR A 52 -11.45 1.44 14.57
CA THR A 52 -12.17 0.78 13.47
C THR A 52 -11.21 -0.15 12.77
N PRO A 53 -11.32 -1.47 12.95
CA PRO A 53 -10.33 -2.39 12.40
C PRO A 53 -10.44 -2.52 10.89
N ILE A 54 -9.27 -2.72 10.24
CA ILE A 54 -9.21 -3.10 8.83
C ILE A 54 -9.58 -4.57 8.66
N GLY A 55 -9.21 -5.40 9.64
CA GLY A 55 -9.51 -6.83 9.65
C GLY A 55 -8.35 -7.70 9.22
N PRO A 56 -8.52 -9.05 9.34
CA PRO A 56 -7.44 -10.01 9.12
C PRO A 56 -7.07 -10.19 7.64
N ASP A 57 -7.94 -9.83 6.72
CA ASP A 57 -7.72 -9.96 5.28
C ASP A 57 -7.43 -8.60 4.63
N GLY A 58 -6.94 -7.64 5.40
CA GLY A 58 -6.64 -6.31 4.91
C GLY A 58 -5.36 -5.73 5.47
N PHE A 59 -4.84 -4.75 4.76
CA PHE A 59 -3.75 -3.91 5.24
C PHE A 59 -3.85 -2.54 4.59
N MET A 60 -3.16 -1.57 5.17
CA MET A 60 -3.10 -0.23 4.61
C MET A 60 -1.70 0.02 4.08
N VAL A 61 -1.61 0.60 2.89
CA VAL A 61 -0.34 1.11 2.37
C VAL A 61 -0.28 2.59 2.73
N ILE A 62 0.78 2.97 3.42
CA ILE A 62 1.03 4.36 3.80
C ILE A 62 2.19 4.86 2.95
N GLU A 63 1.93 5.93 2.17
CA GLU A 63 2.93 6.46 1.26
C GLU A 63 3.06 7.97 1.44
N LYS A 64 4.27 8.46 1.23
CA LYS A 64 4.54 9.89 1.11
C LYS A 64 5.50 10.11 -0.05
N TRP A 65 5.15 11.08 -0.90
CA TRP A 65 5.91 11.43 -2.10
C TRP A 65 6.22 12.92 -2.06
N ALA A 66 7.42 13.27 -2.50
CA ALA A 66 7.84 14.67 -2.51
C ALA A 66 6.95 15.53 -3.39
N THR A 67 6.56 15.01 -4.55
CA THR A 67 5.71 15.73 -5.52
C THR A 67 4.65 14.81 -6.12
N LYS A 68 3.62 15.42 -6.71
CA LYS A 68 2.60 14.71 -7.48
C LYS A 68 3.21 13.96 -8.67
N GLU A 69 4.19 14.57 -9.33
CA GLU A 69 4.87 13.98 -10.48
C GLU A 69 5.63 12.70 -10.08
N ASP A 70 6.25 12.70 -8.91
CA ASP A 70 6.93 11.52 -8.38
C ASP A 70 5.96 10.38 -8.12
N LEU A 71 4.77 10.67 -7.56
CA LEU A 71 3.72 9.68 -7.37
C LEU A 71 3.24 9.13 -8.71
N MET A 72 3.05 9.99 -9.70
CA MET A 72 2.59 9.57 -11.04
C MET A 72 3.62 8.67 -11.71
N ALA A 73 4.90 8.97 -11.57
CA ALA A 73 5.98 8.13 -12.08
C ALA A 73 6.01 6.76 -11.39
N HIS A 74 5.80 6.73 -10.07
CA HIS A 74 5.67 5.49 -9.30
C HIS A 74 4.54 4.62 -9.86
N ALA A 75 3.36 5.20 -10.05
CA ALA A 75 2.19 4.46 -10.54
C ALA A 75 2.42 3.85 -11.94
N ALA A 76 3.30 4.45 -12.75
CA ALA A 76 3.62 3.99 -14.11
C ALA A 76 4.87 3.10 -14.17
N ALA A 77 5.54 2.84 -13.05
CA ALA A 77 6.79 2.09 -13.03
C ALA A 77 6.58 0.62 -13.44
N PRO A 78 7.48 0.05 -14.26
CA PRO A 78 7.36 -1.35 -14.70
C PRO A 78 7.31 -2.36 -13.54
N HIS A 79 8.07 -2.12 -12.45
CA HIS A 79 8.04 -3.02 -11.30
C HIS A 79 6.69 -2.99 -10.56
N MET A 80 5.95 -1.87 -10.64
CA MET A 80 4.61 -1.79 -10.08
C MET A 80 3.61 -2.58 -10.94
N ALA A 81 3.75 -2.54 -12.26
CA ALA A 81 2.95 -3.38 -13.16
C ALA A 81 3.19 -4.86 -12.89
N ALA A 82 4.45 -5.26 -12.68
CA ALA A 82 4.83 -6.64 -12.37
C ALA A 82 4.26 -7.09 -11.02
N TYR A 83 4.39 -6.24 -9.99
CA TYR A 83 3.80 -6.50 -8.68
C TYR A 83 2.28 -6.66 -8.79
N GLY A 84 1.61 -5.73 -9.48
CA GLY A 84 0.16 -5.77 -9.68
C GLY A 84 -0.31 -7.06 -10.36
N ALA A 85 0.40 -7.49 -11.40
CA ALA A 85 0.11 -8.75 -12.08
C ALA A 85 0.26 -9.96 -11.14
N LYS A 86 1.29 -9.93 -10.29
CA LYS A 86 1.57 -11.02 -9.35
C LYS A 86 0.47 -11.19 -8.30
N VAL A 87 -0.11 -10.11 -7.80
CA VAL A 87 -1.09 -10.16 -6.70
C VAL A 87 -2.55 -10.06 -7.17
N LYS A 88 -2.78 -9.77 -8.43
CA LYS A 88 -4.09 -9.48 -9.00
C LYS A 88 -5.18 -10.47 -8.55
N ASP A 89 -4.91 -11.77 -8.64
CA ASP A 89 -5.91 -12.80 -8.32
C ASP A 89 -6.07 -13.06 -6.83
N MET A 90 -5.23 -12.43 -6.00
CA MET A 90 -5.29 -12.53 -4.55
C MET A 90 -6.04 -11.37 -3.90
N LEU A 91 -6.37 -10.32 -4.66
CA LEU A 91 -7.04 -9.13 -4.14
C LEU A 91 -8.55 -9.24 -4.32
N ALA A 92 -9.30 -8.78 -3.30
CA ALA A 92 -10.75 -8.65 -3.35
C ALA A 92 -11.17 -7.21 -3.62
N ASN A 93 -10.45 -6.22 -3.04
CA ASN A 93 -10.78 -4.81 -3.21
C ASN A 93 -9.56 -3.92 -2.95
N ARG A 94 -9.60 -2.71 -3.50
CA ARG A 94 -8.58 -1.70 -3.29
C ARG A 94 -9.22 -0.31 -3.31
N VAL A 95 -8.98 0.46 -2.25
CA VAL A 95 -9.44 1.85 -2.14
C VAL A 95 -8.22 2.73 -1.92
N ILE A 96 -8.01 3.72 -2.78
CA ILE A 96 -6.83 4.59 -2.71
C ILE A 96 -7.26 6.03 -2.48
N HIS A 97 -6.70 6.65 -1.45
CA HIS A 97 -6.86 8.08 -1.17
C HIS A 97 -5.53 8.79 -1.41
N VAL A 98 -5.55 9.81 -2.25
CA VAL A 98 -4.39 10.68 -2.50
C VAL A 98 -4.69 12.01 -1.84
N LEU A 99 -3.83 12.43 -0.91
CA LEU A 99 -4.12 13.52 0.02
C LEU A 99 -2.99 14.56 0.00
N SER A 100 -3.39 15.80 0.21
CA SER A 100 -2.48 16.92 0.45
C SER A 100 -2.81 17.54 1.79
N GLY A 101 -1.84 18.23 2.40
CA GLY A 101 -2.08 18.97 3.64
C GLY A 101 -3.24 19.96 3.49
N ALA A 102 -4.08 20.03 4.51
CA ALA A 102 -5.23 20.92 4.51
C ALA A 102 -5.04 22.11 5.46
#